data_f1eac06ebd239fa42c0e252dc7d0ae98
#
_entry.id   f1eac06ebd239fa42c0e252dc7d0ae98
#
_cell.length_a   1.000
_cell.length_b   1.000
_cell.length_c   1.000
_cell.angle_alpha   90.00
_cell.angle_beta   90.00
_cell.angle_gamma   90.00
#
_symmetry.space_group_name_H-M   'P 1'
#
loop_
_entity.id
_entity.type
_entity.pdbx_description
1 polymer ?
#
loop_
_entity_poly.entity_id
_entity_poly.type
_entity_poly.pdbx_seq_one_letter_code
_entity_poly.pdbx_strand_id
1 'polypeptide(L)'
;MITVPELAAEALGTYLAEHMGRRFGSTDAELIELVQSAARLAIDCIGNSDALYHNVEHTMLVTLVGYDIMRGRRLLKDTSASDYAHVLIACLFHDIGYVRGILDGDSNDGFIVDAKGGKARLPRGSSDAALMPYHVDRSKLFVMDRVKTLDATRIANAIEATRFPPGVGASEDGILVRAADLIGQLGDPHYLRKANALYHEFEEVGMNKQLGYASPADLTDRYPQFYWGNISAHIQEAIRYLNITSSGRQWINNLYSNVYRAERELSLCGPQR
;
A
#
# COMPACT_ATOMS: atom_id res chain seq x y z
N MET A 1 -2.32 -3.82 -28.03
CA MET A 1 -3.27 -4.59 -27.17
C MET A 1 -3.49 -3.73 -25.95
N ILE A 2 -4.72 -3.54 -25.50
CA ILE A 2 -5.00 -2.79 -24.26
C ILE A 2 -5.18 -3.81 -23.14
N THR A 3 -4.40 -3.70 -22.08
CA THR A 3 -4.42 -4.60 -20.92
C THR A 3 -5.12 -3.93 -19.72
N VAL A 4 -5.55 -4.72 -18.73
CA VAL A 4 -6.17 -4.16 -17.51
C VAL A 4 -5.20 -3.25 -16.74
N PRO A 5 -3.92 -3.60 -16.54
CA PRO A 5 -2.96 -2.68 -15.93
C PRO A 5 -2.81 -1.35 -16.69
N GLU A 6 -2.74 -1.35 -18.02
CA GLU A 6 -2.68 -0.10 -18.81
C GLU A 6 -3.90 0.79 -18.61
N LEU A 7 -5.11 0.21 -18.58
CA LEU A 7 -6.33 0.96 -18.27
C LEU A 7 -6.32 1.51 -16.84
N ALA A 8 -5.84 0.73 -15.89
CA ALA A 8 -5.73 1.13 -14.50
C ALA A 8 -4.70 2.26 -14.31
N ALA A 9 -3.55 2.17 -14.98
CA ALA A 9 -2.49 3.18 -14.98
C ALA A 9 -3.01 4.52 -15.49
N GLU A 10 -3.70 4.51 -16.64
CA GLU A 10 -4.27 5.71 -17.24
C GLU A 10 -5.39 6.29 -16.35
N ALA A 11 -6.30 5.46 -15.84
CA ALA A 11 -7.39 5.89 -14.99
C ALA A 11 -6.89 6.52 -13.68
N LEU A 12 -5.95 5.89 -12.99
CA LEU A 12 -5.38 6.41 -11.74
C LEU A 12 -4.59 7.69 -11.97
N GLY A 13 -3.71 7.70 -12.98
CA GLY A 13 -2.91 8.88 -13.32
C GLY A 13 -3.77 10.09 -13.65
N THR A 14 -4.78 9.92 -14.51
CA THR A 14 -5.72 10.97 -14.89
C THR A 14 -6.54 11.45 -13.70
N TYR A 15 -7.05 10.52 -12.87
CA TYR A 15 -7.80 10.88 -11.66
C TYR A 15 -6.97 11.75 -10.72
N LEU A 16 -5.73 11.37 -10.42
CA LEU A 16 -4.86 12.14 -9.51
C LEU A 16 -4.53 13.52 -10.09
N ALA A 17 -4.18 13.58 -11.37
CA ALA A 17 -3.84 14.84 -12.05
C ALA A 17 -5.03 15.82 -12.06
N GLU A 18 -6.22 15.38 -12.45
CA GLU A 18 -7.42 16.22 -12.44
C GLU A 18 -7.77 16.72 -11.04
N HIS A 19 -7.72 15.84 -10.05
CA HIS A 19 -8.10 16.18 -8.68
C HIS A 19 -7.08 17.09 -7.99
N MET A 20 -5.79 16.92 -8.25
CA MET A 20 -4.75 17.84 -7.79
C MET A 20 -4.85 19.18 -8.55
N GLY A 21 -5.06 19.16 -9.88
CA GLY A 21 -5.20 20.34 -10.70
C GLY A 21 -6.33 21.25 -10.25
N ARG A 22 -7.48 20.68 -9.87
CA ARG A 22 -8.62 21.45 -9.31
C ARG A 22 -8.29 22.10 -7.97
N ARG A 23 -7.29 21.63 -7.24
CA ARG A 23 -6.92 22.13 -5.90
C ARG A 23 -5.80 23.14 -5.90
N PHE A 24 -4.79 22.89 -6.70
CA PHE A 24 -3.54 23.65 -6.71
C PHE A 24 -3.41 24.54 -7.93
N GLY A 25 -4.20 24.28 -8.99
CA GLY A 25 -4.18 25.07 -10.21
C GLY A 25 -2.90 24.86 -11.04
N SER A 26 -2.65 25.79 -11.94
CA SER A 26 -1.51 25.71 -12.86
C SER A 26 -0.14 26.03 -12.22
N THR A 27 -0.13 26.59 -11.02
CA THR A 27 1.12 26.95 -10.33
C THR A 27 1.95 25.72 -9.99
N ASP A 28 1.30 24.60 -9.74
CA ASP A 28 1.93 23.32 -9.36
C ASP A 28 1.86 22.27 -10.47
N ALA A 29 1.76 22.70 -11.73
CA ALA A 29 1.58 21.82 -12.89
C ALA A 29 2.66 20.73 -13.01
N GLU A 30 3.92 21.05 -12.75
CA GLU A 30 5.04 20.11 -12.78
C GLU A 30 4.89 19.00 -11.73
N LEU A 31 4.43 19.33 -10.52
CA LEU A 31 4.17 18.34 -9.47
C LEU A 31 2.98 17.45 -9.81
N ILE A 32 1.95 18.02 -10.44
CA ILE A 32 0.77 17.27 -10.87
C ILE A 32 1.16 16.27 -11.95
N GLU A 33 1.94 16.69 -12.95
CA GLU A 33 2.45 15.82 -14.01
C GLU A 33 3.37 14.73 -13.47
N LEU A 34 4.21 15.06 -12.48
CA LEU A 34 5.07 14.10 -11.79
C LEU A 34 4.25 13.02 -11.11
N VAL A 35 3.21 13.38 -10.35
CA VAL A 35 2.34 12.40 -9.67
C VAL A 35 1.58 11.55 -10.68
N GLN A 36 1.10 12.14 -11.78
CA GLN A 36 0.45 11.40 -12.87
C GLN A 36 1.41 10.37 -13.49
N SER A 37 2.63 10.79 -13.80
CA SER A 37 3.65 9.92 -14.40
C SER A 37 4.09 8.81 -13.42
N ALA A 38 4.23 9.16 -12.13
CA ALA A 38 4.55 8.18 -11.09
C ALA A 38 3.43 7.13 -10.93
N ALA A 39 2.16 7.54 -11.02
CA ALA A 39 1.03 6.62 -10.95
C ALA A 39 1.04 5.62 -12.13
N ARG A 40 1.27 6.11 -13.35
CA ARG A 40 1.40 5.23 -14.52
C ARG A 40 2.56 4.26 -14.35
N LEU A 41 3.74 4.75 -13.98
CA LEU A 41 4.93 3.92 -13.77
C LEU A 41 4.70 2.85 -12.70
N ALA A 42 4.11 3.22 -11.54
CA ALA A 42 3.86 2.27 -10.46
C ALA A 42 2.94 1.14 -10.90
N ILE A 43 1.83 1.47 -11.56
CA ILE A 43 0.86 0.49 -12.02
C ILE A 43 1.44 -0.40 -13.13
N ASP A 44 2.19 0.18 -14.08
CA ASP A 44 2.86 -0.60 -15.13
C ASP A 44 3.88 -1.58 -14.55
N CYS A 45 4.67 -1.16 -13.56
CA CYS A 45 5.63 -2.03 -12.91
C CYS A 45 4.95 -3.15 -12.09
N ILE A 46 4.02 -2.80 -11.20
CA ILE A 46 3.28 -3.76 -10.37
C ILE A 46 2.44 -4.71 -11.24
N GLY A 47 1.95 -4.25 -12.39
CA GLY A 47 1.21 -5.09 -13.33
C GLY A 47 2.02 -6.26 -13.92
N ASN A 48 3.34 -6.25 -13.77
CA ASN A 48 4.22 -7.36 -14.16
C ASN A 48 4.49 -8.34 -13.00
N SER A 49 4.05 -8.03 -11.78
CA SER A 49 4.20 -8.92 -10.64
C SER A 49 3.20 -10.07 -10.69
N ASP A 50 3.64 -11.25 -10.26
CA ASP A 50 2.79 -12.42 -10.06
C ASP A 50 2.36 -12.62 -8.59
N ALA A 51 2.58 -11.62 -7.72
CA ALA A 51 2.04 -11.57 -6.37
C ALA A 51 0.50 -11.52 -6.41
N LEU A 52 -0.14 -12.37 -5.62
CA LEU A 52 -1.60 -12.55 -5.69
C LEU A 52 -2.37 -11.40 -5.03
N TYR A 53 -1.87 -10.88 -3.91
CA TYR A 53 -2.51 -9.83 -3.11
C TYR A 53 -1.88 -8.46 -3.35
N HIS A 54 -0.53 -8.35 -3.29
CA HIS A 54 0.21 -7.11 -3.50
C HIS A 54 0.35 -6.81 -4.99
N ASN A 55 -0.75 -6.34 -5.58
CA ASN A 55 -0.97 -6.18 -7.02
C ASN A 55 -1.49 -4.77 -7.36
N VAL A 56 -1.85 -4.56 -8.64
CA VAL A 56 -2.40 -3.30 -9.16
C VAL A 56 -3.56 -2.77 -8.32
N GLU A 57 -4.51 -3.64 -7.93
CA GLU A 57 -5.69 -3.21 -7.19
C GLU A 57 -5.34 -2.72 -5.79
N HIS A 58 -4.46 -3.43 -5.07
CA HIS A 58 -3.96 -2.98 -3.76
C HIS A 58 -3.27 -1.62 -3.86
N THR A 59 -2.33 -1.47 -4.77
CA THR A 59 -1.61 -0.19 -4.98
C THR A 59 -2.57 0.97 -5.29
N MET A 60 -3.59 0.73 -6.11
CA MET A 60 -4.62 1.75 -6.40
C MET A 60 -5.40 2.14 -5.16
N LEU A 61 -5.88 1.16 -4.37
CA LEU A 61 -6.66 1.42 -3.15
C LEU A 61 -5.85 2.21 -2.13
N VAL A 62 -4.61 1.82 -1.88
CA VAL A 62 -3.69 2.54 -0.98
C VAL A 62 -3.48 3.98 -1.43
N THR A 63 -3.27 4.20 -2.73
CA THR A 63 -3.07 5.55 -3.30
C THR A 63 -4.34 6.41 -3.17
N LEU A 64 -5.52 5.83 -3.41
CA LEU A 64 -6.79 6.54 -3.28
C LEU A 64 -7.09 6.89 -1.82
N VAL A 65 -6.79 6.01 -0.87
CA VAL A 65 -6.88 6.32 0.57
C VAL A 65 -5.91 7.44 0.94
N GLY A 66 -4.66 7.35 0.49
CA GLY A 66 -3.64 8.40 0.71
C GLY A 66 -4.12 9.76 0.18
N TYR A 67 -4.70 9.77 -1.02
CA TYR A 67 -5.29 10.99 -1.60
C TYR A 67 -6.44 11.55 -0.73
N ASP A 68 -7.37 10.71 -0.27
CA ASP A 68 -8.49 11.16 0.58
C ASP A 68 -8.04 11.61 1.97
N ILE A 69 -7.00 10.98 2.55
CA ILE A 69 -6.34 11.46 3.78
C ILE A 69 -5.78 12.86 3.57
N MET A 70 -4.99 13.08 2.52
CA MET A 70 -4.40 14.37 2.21
C MET A 70 -5.45 15.43 1.90
N ARG A 71 -6.56 15.05 1.27
CA ARG A 71 -7.72 15.90 1.03
C ARG A 71 -8.34 16.39 2.35
N GLY A 72 -8.54 15.52 3.31
CA GLY A 72 -9.05 15.88 4.63
C GLY A 72 -8.06 16.70 5.43
N ARG A 73 -6.76 16.33 5.38
CA ARG A 73 -5.67 17.07 6.04
C ARG A 73 -5.64 18.51 5.60
N ARG A 74 -5.73 18.79 4.29
CA ARG A 74 -5.72 20.16 3.74
C ARG A 74 -6.87 21.04 4.25
N LEU A 75 -7.98 20.47 4.63
CA LEU A 75 -9.11 21.22 5.22
C LEU A 75 -8.86 21.62 6.69
N LEU A 76 -7.89 21.00 7.35
CA LEU A 76 -7.56 21.23 8.75
C LEU A 76 -6.19 21.84 8.98
N LYS A 77 -5.26 21.66 8.05
CA LYS A 77 -3.87 22.13 8.13
C LYS A 77 -3.44 22.73 6.80
N ASP A 78 -2.53 23.68 6.83
CA ASP A 78 -1.85 24.10 5.63
C ASP A 78 -1.09 22.92 5.03
N THR A 79 -1.37 22.61 3.77
CA THR A 79 -0.87 21.44 3.06
C THR A 79 -0.60 21.80 1.60
N SER A 80 0.64 21.77 1.22
CA SER A 80 1.09 22.14 -0.11
C SER A 80 0.89 21.03 -1.15
N ALA A 81 1.01 21.36 -2.44
CA ALA A 81 1.06 20.39 -3.52
C ALA A 81 2.25 19.42 -3.35
N SER A 82 3.39 19.94 -2.85
CA SER A 82 4.57 19.14 -2.55
C SER A 82 4.29 18.08 -1.47
N ASP A 83 3.56 18.42 -0.40
CA ASP A 83 3.16 17.45 0.63
C ASP A 83 2.28 16.35 0.04
N TYR A 84 1.33 16.71 -0.85
CA TYR A 84 0.54 15.72 -1.57
C TYR A 84 1.42 14.80 -2.41
N ALA A 85 2.34 15.39 -3.19
CA ALA A 85 3.21 14.60 -4.06
C ALA A 85 4.07 13.60 -3.28
N HIS A 86 4.67 14.01 -2.14
CA HIS A 86 5.45 13.10 -1.30
C HIS A 86 4.64 11.92 -0.77
N VAL A 87 3.46 12.16 -0.21
CA VAL A 87 2.60 11.11 0.34
C VAL A 87 2.07 10.20 -0.77
N LEU A 88 1.60 10.77 -1.90
CA LEU A 88 1.04 9.97 -2.99
C LEU A 88 2.11 9.11 -3.68
N ILE A 89 3.31 9.64 -3.89
CA ILE A 89 4.42 8.87 -4.48
C ILE A 89 4.88 7.77 -3.51
N ALA A 90 4.88 8.03 -2.19
CA ALA A 90 5.15 6.98 -1.22
C ALA A 90 4.08 5.88 -1.26
N CYS A 91 2.79 6.22 -1.35
CA CYS A 91 1.71 5.25 -1.52
C CYS A 91 1.83 4.44 -2.82
N LEU A 92 2.21 5.09 -3.93
CA LEU A 92 2.37 4.44 -5.24
C LEU A 92 3.52 3.42 -5.24
N PHE A 93 4.61 3.73 -4.56
CA PHE A 93 5.83 2.92 -4.63
C PHE A 93 6.10 2.10 -3.37
N HIS A 94 5.21 2.07 -2.37
CA HIS A 94 5.49 1.35 -1.11
C HIS A 94 5.75 -0.15 -1.33
N ASP A 95 5.07 -0.76 -2.29
CA ASP A 95 5.16 -2.19 -2.62
C ASP A 95 5.89 -2.50 -3.93
N ILE A 96 6.47 -1.48 -4.60
CA ILE A 96 7.19 -1.70 -5.87
C ILE A 96 8.33 -2.70 -5.71
N GLY A 97 8.85 -2.85 -4.51
CA GLY A 97 9.93 -3.78 -4.17
C GLY A 97 9.56 -5.25 -4.28
N TYR A 98 8.29 -5.62 -4.41
CA TYR A 98 7.88 -6.99 -4.75
C TYR A 98 8.31 -7.36 -6.17
N VAL A 99 8.36 -6.42 -7.11
CA VAL A 99 8.63 -6.71 -8.52
C VAL A 99 10.06 -7.18 -8.74
N ARG A 100 10.23 -8.37 -9.31
CA ARG A 100 11.54 -8.88 -9.74
C ARG A 100 12.07 -8.08 -10.93
N GLY A 101 13.38 -7.82 -10.93
CA GLY A 101 14.04 -7.06 -12.00
C GLY A 101 13.84 -5.56 -11.93
N ILE A 102 13.24 -5.02 -10.85
CA ILE A 102 12.96 -3.58 -10.70
C ILE A 102 14.21 -2.77 -10.32
N LEU A 103 15.20 -3.39 -9.70
CA LEU A 103 16.45 -2.75 -9.28
C LEU A 103 17.62 -3.11 -10.18
N ASP A 104 18.50 -2.15 -10.41
CA ASP A 104 19.76 -2.39 -11.09
C ASP A 104 20.58 -3.44 -10.31
N GLY A 105 21.00 -4.50 -10.98
CA GLY A 105 21.70 -5.61 -10.39
C GLY A 105 20.80 -6.81 -9.99
N ASP A 106 19.48 -6.71 -10.12
CA ASP A 106 18.59 -7.86 -10.10
C ASP A 106 18.93 -8.78 -11.29
N SER A 107 18.99 -10.07 -11.04
CA SER A 107 19.32 -11.09 -12.07
C SER A 107 18.79 -12.46 -11.67
N ASN A 108 18.91 -13.43 -12.56
CA ASN A 108 18.59 -14.83 -12.25
C ASN A 108 19.46 -15.43 -11.12
N ASP A 109 20.61 -14.82 -10.81
CA ASP A 109 21.49 -15.23 -9.71
C ASP A 109 21.05 -14.71 -8.35
N GLY A 110 20.16 -13.73 -8.31
CA GLY A 110 19.58 -13.17 -7.09
C GLY A 110 19.09 -11.73 -7.27
N PHE A 111 18.26 -11.32 -6.34
CA PHE A 111 17.59 -10.02 -6.30
C PHE A 111 18.20 -9.17 -5.20
N ILE A 112 18.48 -7.89 -5.49
CA ILE A 112 19.01 -6.92 -4.53
C ILE A 112 18.02 -6.77 -3.36
N VAL A 113 18.50 -6.85 -2.12
CA VAL A 113 17.66 -6.77 -0.91
C VAL A 113 18.01 -5.62 0.03
N ASP A 114 19.21 -5.02 -0.14
CA ASP A 114 19.64 -3.91 0.71
C ASP A 114 20.60 -2.95 -0.04
N ALA A 115 20.85 -1.81 0.58
CA ALA A 115 21.74 -0.77 0.02
C ALA A 115 23.23 -1.19 -0.03
N LYS A 116 23.62 -2.32 0.57
CA LYS A 116 24.99 -2.85 0.53
C LYS A 116 25.19 -3.80 -0.65
N GLY A 117 24.16 -4.01 -1.46
CA GLY A 117 24.19 -4.92 -2.60
C GLY A 117 23.99 -6.39 -2.22
N GLY A 118 23.48 -6.67 -1.02
CA GLY A 118 23.06 -8.01 -0.61
C GLY A 118 22.05 -8.57 -1.60
N LYS A 119 22.11 -9.89 -1.87
CA LYS A 119 21.19 -10.55 -2.80
C LYS A 119 20.48 -11.73 -2.14
N ALA A 120 19.17 -11.83 -2.36
CA ALA A 120 18.39 -13.02 -2.04
C ALA A 120 18.20 -13.88 -3.31
N ARG A 121 18.43 -15.19 -3.17
CA ARG A 121 18.03 -16.17 -4.18
C ARG A 121 16.65 -16.71 -3.83
N LEU A 122 15.73 -16.61 -4.77
CA LEU A 122 14.41 -17.17 -4.57
C LEU A 122 14.36 -18.64 -5.00
N PRO A 123 13.58 -19.48 -4.30
CA PRO A 123 13.34 -20.85 -4.74
C PRO A 123 12.77 -20.90 -6.16
N ARG A 124 13.12 -21.94 -6.91
CA ARG A 124 12.54 -22.12 -8.25
C ARG A 124 11.02 -22.32 -8.15
N GLY A 125 10.27 -21.53 -8.90
CA GLY A 125 8.81 -21.58 -8.93
C GLY A 125 8.11 -20.73 -7.88
N SER A 126 8.89 -19.95 -7.07
CA SER A 126 8.31 -18.96 -6.19
C SER A 126 7.76 -17.76 -6.98
N SER A 127 6.74 -17.12 -6.43
CA SER A 127 6.19 -15.87 -6.94
C SER A 127 6.98 -14.66 -6.44
N ASP A 128 6.61 -13.46 -6.87
CA ASP A 128 7.14 -12.19 -6.37
C ASP A 128 6.88 -12.00 -4.86
N ALA A 129 5.86 -12.67 -4.30
CA ALA A 129 5.58 -12.67 -2.86
C ALA A 129 6.76 -13.20 -2.02
N ALA A 130 7.65 -14.02 -2.58
CA ALA A 130 8.87 -14.45 -1.92
C ALA A 130 9.84 -13.28 -1.59
N LEU A 131 9.65 -12.10 -2.21
CA LEU A 131 10.37 -10.87 -1.86
C LEU A 131 9.74 -10.10 -0.69
N MET A 132 8.64 -10.58 -0.11
CA MET A 132 7.96 -9.95 1.04
C MET A 132 8.91 -9.53 2.16
N PRO A 133 9.91 -10.33 2.60
CA PRO A 133 10.81 -9.90 3.68
C PRO A 133 11.68 -8.68 3.31
N TYR A 134 11.80 -8.36 2.03
CA TYR A 134 12.74 -7.37 1.50
C TYR A 134 12.04 -6.21 0.77
N HIS A 135 10.72 -6.30 0.49
CA HIS A 135 10.02 -5.36 -0.38
C HIS A 135 10.16 -3.90 0.05
N VAL A 136 10.08 -3.61 1.34
CA VAL A 136 10.23 -2.22 1.86
C VAL A 136 11.62 -1.66 1.54
N ASP A 137 12.68 -2.41 1.79
CA ASP A 137 14.04 -1.95 1.48
C ASP A 137 14.24 -1.78 -0.02
N ARG A 138 13.73 -2.70 -0.82
CA ARG A 138 13.74 -2.62 -2.29
C ARG A 138 12.95 -1.42 -2.82
N SER A 139 11.77 -1.15 -2.27
CA SER A 139 10.95 0.03 -2.60
C SER A 139 11.69 1.34 -2.30
N LYS A 140 12.37 1.42 -1.16
CA LYS A 140 13.21 2.56 -0.79
C LYS A 140 14.37 2.75 -1.77
N LEU A 141 15.06 1.67 -2.14
CA LEU A 141 16.14 1.71 -3.13
C LEU A 141 15.64 2.20 -4.49
N PHE A 142 14.49 1.72 -4.94
CA PHE A 142 13.86 2.18 -6.17
C PHE A 142 13.58 3.69 -6.14
N VAL A 143 12.98 4.18 -5.05
CA VAL A 143 12.67 5.62 -4.90
C VAL A 143 13.95 6.45 -4.87
N MET A 144 14.97 6.03 -4.13
CA MET A 144 16.26 6.75 -4.05
C MET A 144 16.96 6.83 -5.40
N ASP A 145 16.80 5.82 -6.26
CA ASP A 145 17.34 5.80 -7.60
C ASP A 145 16.50 6.63 -8.59
N ARG A 146 15.17 6.53 -8.54
CA ARG A 146 14.30 7.06 -9.60
C ARG A 146 13.71 8.44 -9.33
N VAL A 147 13.50 8.83 -8.07
CA VAL A 147 12.92 10.13 -7.72
C VAL A 147 14.02 11.16 -7.58
N LYS A 148 14.09 12.10 -8.54
CA LYS A 148 15.14 13.15 -8.59
C LYS A 148 14.60 14.56 -8.35
N THR A 149 13.31 14.78 -8.51
CA THR A 149 12.68 16.11 -8.46
C THR A 149 12.02 16.44 -7.12
N LEU A 150 11.89 15.43 -6.24
CA LEU A 150 11.39 15.56 -4.88
C LEU A 150 12.43 15.05 -3.88
N ASP A 151 12.17 15.28 -2.59
CA ASP A 151 12.99 14.68 -1.53
C ASP A 151 12.74 13.17 -1.45
N ALA A 152 13.57 12.40 -2.16
CA ALA A 152 13.52 10.95 -2.19
C ALA A 152 13.73 10.34 -0.79
N THR A 153 14.50 10.99 0.10
CA THR A 153 14.71 10.54 1.48
C THR A 153 13.42 10.65 2.29
N ARG A 154 12.68 11.76 2.13
CA ARG A 154 11.37 11.96 2.75
C ARG A 154 10.39 10.86 2.33
N ILE A 155 10.34 10.52 1.04
CA ILE A 155 9.50 9.46 0.48
C ILE A 155 9.94 8.08 1.00
N ALA A 156 11.23 7.77 0.98
CA ALA A 156 11.77 6.51 1.47
C ALA A 156 11.49 6.30 2.98
N ASN A 157 11.58 7.36 3.78
CA ASN A 157 11.22 7.31 5.21
C ASN A 157 9.71 7.09 5.41
N ALA A 158 8.86 7.61 4.52
CA ALA A 158 7.43 7.35 4.56
C ALA A 158 7.11 5.89 4.19
N ILE A 159 7.80 5.35 3.19
CA ILE A 159 7.70 3.92 2.81
C ILE A 159 8.18 3.01 3.94
N GLU A 160 9.28 3.35 4.65
CA GLU A 160 9.75 2.56 5.80
C GLU A 160 8.65 2.36 6.85
N ALA A 161 7.74 3.32 6.99
CA ALA A 161 6.65 3.23 7.96
C ALA A 161 5.61 2.15 7.65
N THR A 162 5.54 1.61 6.42
CA THR A 162 4.65 0.49 6.06
C THR A 162 5.18 -0.86 6.55
N ARG A 163 6.45 -0.94 6.94
CA ARG A 163 7.04 -2.17 7.49
C ARG A 163 6.26 -2.66 8.71
N PHE A 164 5.92 -3.95 8.70
CA PHE A 164 5.23 -4.59 9.81
C PHE A 164 6.14 -5.64 10.49
N PRO A 165 6.19 -5.72 11.83
CA PRO A 165 5.57 -4.82 12.80
C PRO A 165 6.13 -3.40 12.72
N PRO A 166 5.31 -2.38 13.13
CA PRO A 166 5.72 -0.98 13.01
C PRO A 166 6.96 -0.66 13.85
N GLY A 167 7.91 0.05 13.24
CA GLY A 167 9.04 0.64 13.96
C GLY A 167 8.63 1.85 14.80
N VAL A 168 9.53 2.30 15.68
CA VAL A 168 9.35 3.51 16.52
C VAL A 168 9.77 4.74 15.73
N GLY A 169 9.04 5.87 15.88
CA GLY A 169 9.50 7.18 15.38
C GLY A 169 9.20 7.45 13.90
N ALA A 170 8.08 6.97 13.35
CA ALA A 170 7.66 7.32 11.99
C ALA A 170 7.45 8.84 11.83
N SER A 171 7.86 9.38 10.67
CA SER A 171 7.57 10.76 10.27
C SER A 171 6.07 11.00 10.13
N GLU A 172 5.64 12.28 10.08
CA GLU A 172 4.22 12.61 9.85
C GLU A 172 3.71 11.96 8.55
N ASP A 173 4.44 12.07 7.46
CA ASP A 173 4.08 11.40 6.20
C ASP A 173 4.05 9.87 6.34
N GLY A 174 5.02 9.31 7.08
CA GLY A 174 5.07 7.87 7.32
C GLY A 174 3.84 7.35 8.08
N ILE A 175 3.35 8.11 9.05
CA ILE A 175 2.09 7.78 9.76
C ILE A 175 0.92 7.75 8.78
N LEU A 176 0.85 8.70 7.84
CA LEU A 176 -0.23 8.79 6.86
C LEU A 176 -0.13 7.69 5.80
N VAL A 177 1.07 7.38 5.31
CA VAL A 177 1.31 6.32 4.32
C VAL A 177 1.02 4.94 4.91
N ARG A 178 1.48 4.66 6.14
CA ARG A 178 1.11 3.44 6.87
C ARG A 178 -0.41 3.31 7.03
N ALA A 179 -1.07 4.40 7.41
CA ALA A 179 -2.51 4.38 7.57
C ALA A 179 -3.23 4.19 6.22
N ALA A 180 -2.70 4.76 5.14
CA ALA A 180 -3.23 4.57 3.80
C ALA A 180 -3.14 3.11 3.37
N ASP A 181 -2.01 2.45 3.61
CA ASP A 181 -1.80 1.03 3.33
C ASP A 181 -2.78 0.17 4.14
N LEU A 182 -2.81 0.33 5.47
CA LEU A 182 -3.69 -0.44 6.34
C LEU A 182 -5.18 -0.24 6.02
N ILE A 183 -5.61 0.99 5.72
CA ILE A 183 -7.00 1.27 5.36
C ILE A 183 -7.30 0.82 3.93
N GLY A 184 -6.36 0.94 3.00
CA GLY A 184 -6.48 0.44 1.63
C GLY A 184 -6.68 -1.07 1.59
N GLN A 185 -5.98 -1.79 2.47
CA GLN A 185 -6.17 -3.22 2.66
C GLN A 185 -7.49 -3.53 3.37
N LEU A 186 -7.66 -3.05 4.59
CA LEU A 186 -8.73 -3.49 5.50
C LEU A 186 -10.09 -2.83 5.21
N GLY A 187 -10.09 -1.67 4.57
CA GLY A 187 -11.27 -0.95 4.07
C GLY A 187 -11.67 -1.33 2.63
N ASP A 188 -10.98 -2.27 2.01
CA ASP A 188 -11.39 -2.84 0.73
C ASP A 188 -12.74 -3.56 0.89
N PRO A 189 -13.79 -3.21 0.13
CA PRO A 189 -15.08 -3.91 0.19
C PRO A 189 -14.98 -5.43 -0.05
N HIS A 190 -13.91 -5.87 -0.71
CA HIS A 190 -13.65 -7.26 -1.05
C HIS A 190 -12.56 -7.91 -0.19
N TYR A 191 -12.10 -7.26 0.90
CA TYR A 191 -11.01 -7.76 1.73
C TYR A 191 -11.19 -9.22 2.16
N LEU A 192 -12.36 -9.58 2.68
CA LEU A 192 -12.62 -10.96 3.14
C LEU A 192 -12.49 -12.01 2.02
N ARG A 193 -12.79 -11.65 0.76
CA ARG A 193 -12.54 -12.51 -0.41
C ARG A 193 -11.05 -12.60 -0.74
N LYS A 194 -10.34 -11.49 -0.61
CA LYS A 194 -8.91 -11.38 -0.94
C LYS A 194 -7.99 -11.95 0.13
N ALA A 195 -8.51 -12.20 1.33
CA ALA A 195 -7.76 -12.85 2.40
C ALA A 195 -7.16 -14.20 1.97
N ASN A 196 -7.82 -14.92 1.06
CA ASN A 196 -7.29 -16.13 0.45
C ASN A 196 -5.97 -15.87 -0.32
N ALA A 197 -5.91 -14.81 -1.12
CA ALA A 197 -4.70 -14.44 -1.85
C ALA A 197 -3.56 -14.07 -0.89
N LEU A 198 -3.86 -13.27 0.15
CA LEU A 198 -2.89 -12.89 1.18
C LEU A 198 -2.36 -14.10 1.96
N TYR A 199 -3.24 -15.06 2.29
CA TYR A 199 -2.83 -16.30 2.94
C TYR A 199 -1.79 -17.07 2.12
N HIS A 200 -1.99 -17.19 0.82
CA HIS A 200 -1.05 -17.90 -0.05
C HIS A 200 0.30 -17.18 -0.18
N GLU A 201 0.33 -15.86 -0.18
CA GLU A 201 1.58 -15.10 -0.12
C GLU A 201 2.31 -15.30 1.22
N PHE A 202 1.58 -15.30 2.33
CA PHE A 202 2.14 -15.58 3.66
C PHE A 202 2.69 -17.01 3.77
N GLU A 203 2.03 -17.98 3.12
CA GLU A 203 2.49 -19.37 3.09
C GLU A 203 3.84 -19.48 2.39
N GLU A 204 4.04 -18.75 1.29
CA GLU A 204 5.27 -18.79 0.52
C GLU A 204 6.51 -18.35 1.32
N VAL A 205 6.34 -17.42 2.24
CA VAL A 205 7.43 -16.93 3.12
C VAL A 205 7.41 -17.55 4.53
N GLY A 206 6.53 -18.51 4.78
CA GLY A 206 6.39 -19.19 6.06
C GLY A 206 5.77 -18.35 7.18
N MET A 207 5.15 -17.22 6.85
CA MET A 207 4.54 -16.31 7.81
C MET A 207 3.30 -16.93 8.47
N ASN A 208 2.51 -17.73 7.74
CA ASN A 208 1.35 -18.42 8.31
C ASN A 208 1.73 -19.28 9.51
N LYS A 209 2.84 -20.02 9.41
CA LYS A 209 3.35 -20.83 10.51
C LYS A 209 3.74 -19.98 11.72
N GLN A 210 4.35 -18.80 11.51
CA GLN A 210 4.73 -17.89 12.58
C GLN A 210 3.51 -17.27 13.28
N LEU A 211 2.46 -16.96 12.50
CA LEU A 211 1.20 -16.37 12.98
C LEU A 211 0.19 -17.43 13.50
N GLY A 212 0.49 -18.71 13.27
CA GLY A 212 -0.40 -19.83 13.65
C GLY A 212 -1.66 -19.89 12.80
N TYR A 213 -1.58 -19.53 11.51
CA TYR A 213 -2.65 -19.70 10.53
C TYR A 213 -2.52 -21.05 9.84
N ALA A 214 -3.60 -21.83 9.84
CA ALA A 214 -3.69 -23.13 9.21
C ALA A 214 -4.50 -23.12 7.91
N SER A 215 -5.29 -22.07 7.70
CA SER A 215 -6.15 -21.90 6.52
C SER A 215 -6.42 -20.41 6.24
N PRO A 216 -6.88 -20.06 5.02
CA PRO A 216 -7.33 -18.71 4.72
C PRO A 216 -8.46 -18.21 5.65
N ALA A 217 -9.28 -19.12 6.19
CA ALA A 217 -10.33 -18.77 7.14
C ALA A 217 -9.76 -18.14 8.43
N ASP A 218 -8.58 -18.58 8.89
CA ASP A 218 -7.96 -18.03 10.09
C ASP A 218 -7.64 -16.54 9.97
N LEU A 219 -7.30 -16.05 8.75
CA LEU A 219 -7.11 -14.63 8.49
C LEU A 219 -8.40 -13.83 8.68
N THR A 220 -9.52 -14.35 8.21
CA THR A 220 -10.83 -13.71 8.37
C THR A 220 -11.36 -13.80 9.79
N ASP A 221 -11.20 -14.95 10.43
CA ASP A 221 -11.66 -15.21 11.79
C ASP A 221 -10.93 -14.36 12.84
N ARG A 222 -9.62 -14.15 12.64
CA ARG A 222 -8.80 -13.32 13.54
C ARG A 222 -8.76 -11.85 13.15
N TYR A 223 -9.40 -11.46 12.04
CA TYR A 223 -9.41 -10.10 11.56
C TYR A 223 -9.94 -9.08 12.59
N PRO A 224 -11.06 -9.29 13.30
CA PRO A 224 -11.52 -8.34 14.32
C PRO A 224 -10.50 -8.14 15.45
N GLN A 225 -9.93 -9.24 15.97
CA GLN A 225 -8.91 -9.16 17.00
C GLN A 225 -7.64 -8.44 16.52
N PHE A 226 -7.19 -8.73 15.29
CA PHE A 226 -6.06 -8.05 14.66
C PHE A 226 -6.33 -6.56 14.50
N TYR A 227 -7.52 -6.20 14.02
CA TYR A 227 -7.92 -4.81 13.83
C TYR A 227 -7.88 -4.03 15.15
N TRP A 228 -8.56 -4.52 16.18
CA TRP A 228 -8.65 -3.82 17.47
C TRP A 228 -7.32 -3.81 18.22
N GLY A 229 -6.57 -4.90 18.18
CA GLY A 229 -5.33 -5.08 18.93
C GLY A 229 -4.10 -4.42 18.28
N ASN A 230 -4.03 -4.39 16.95
CA ASN A 230 -2.80 -4.03 16.25
C ASN A 230 -2.97 -2.84 15.29
N ILE A 231 -4.17 -2.56 14.77
CA ILE A 231 -4.34 -1.59 13.68
C ILE A 231 -4.97 -0.29 14.16
N SER A 232 -6.05 -0.38 14.95
CA SER A 232 -6.89 0.76 15.28
C SER A 232 -6.12 1.96 15.84
N ALA A 233 -5.09 1.72 16.65
CA ALA A 233 -4.25 2.78 17.23
C ALA A 233 -3.37 3.49 16.18
N HIS A 234 -2.95 2.78 15.12
CA HIS A 234 -2.04 3.31 14.11
C HIS A 234 -2.71 4.15 13.01
N ILE A 235 -4.04 4.09 12.90
CA ILE A 235 -4.79 4.78 11.85
C ILE A 235 -5.60 5.99 12.36
N GLN A 236 -5.55 6.32 13.66
CA GLN A 236 -6.41 7.35 14.29
C GLN A 236 -6.26 8.73 13.64
N GLU A 237 -5.04 9.14 13.31
CA GLU A 237 -4.83 10.44 12.66
C GLU A 237 -5.43 10.47 11.26
N ALA A 238 -5.27 9.40 10.48
CA ALA A 238 -5.89 9.27 9.16
C ALA A 238 -7.43 9.25 9.26
N ILE A 239 -8.00 8.53 10.22
CA ILE A 239 -9.46 8.53 10.48
C ILE A 239 -9.97 9.94 10.73
N ARG A 240 -9.23 10.75 11.49
CA ARG A 240 -9.58 12.16 11.73
C ARG A 240 -9.69 12.96 10.43
N TYR A 241 -8.73 12.78 9.50
CA TYR A 241 -8.74 13.45 8.21
C TYR A 241 -9.83 12.89 7.27
N LEU A 242 -9.96 11.58 7.18
CA LEU A 242 -10.96 10.92 6.35
C LEU A 242 -12.39 11.31 6.76
N ASN A 243 -12.65 11.50 8.04
CA ASN A 243 -13.98 11.86 8.54
C ASN A 243 -14.51 13.23 8.03
N ILE A 244 -13.61 14.10 7.53
CA ILE A 244 -13.96 15.44 7.04
C ILE A 244 -14.69 15.40 5.70
N THR A 245 -14.42 14.41 4.87
CA THR A 245 -14.94 14.35 3.49
C THR A 245 -15.90 13.17 3.29
N SER A 246 -16.81 13.27 2.32
CA SER A 246 -17.74 12.18 2.01
C SER A 246 -17.02 10.93 1.51
N SER A 247 -16.02 11.10 0.61
CA SER A 247 -15.19 9.97 0.13
C SER A 247 -14.36 9.35 1.26
N GLY A 248 -13.79 10.17 2.14
CA GLY A 248 -13.06 9.67 3.30
C GLY A 248 -13.93 8.85 4.26
N ARG A 249 -15.15 9.32 4.54
CA ARG A 249 -16.12 8.55 5.34
C ARG A 249 -16.51 7.21 4.71
N GLN A 250 -16.44 7.09 3.38
CA GLN A 250 -16.69 5.82 2.70
C GLN A 250 -15.64 4.76 3.12
N TRP A 251 -14.35 5.13 3.20
CA TRP A 251 -13.30 4.24 3.68
C TRP A 251 -13.53 3.80 5.12
N ILE A 252 -13.93 4.73 6.00
CA ILE A 252 -14.26 4.43 7.39
C ILE A 252 -15.43 3.45 7.47
N ASN A 253 -16.49 3.68 6.70
CA ASN A 253 -17.66 2.81 6.65
C ASN A 253 -17.31 1.40 6.18
N ASN A 254 -16.50 1.29 5.13
CA ASN A 254 -16.05 -0.01 4.61
C ASN A 254 -15.23 -0.77 5.66
N LEU A 255 -14.28 -0.06 6.31
CA LEU A 255 -13.43 -0.62 7.34
C LEU A 255 -14.26 -1.25 8.48
N TYR A 256 -15.18 -0.48 9.05
CA TYR A 256 -16.06 -0.99 10.13
C TYR A 256 -17.06 -2.04 9.64
N SER A 257 -17.51 -1.95 8.39
CA SER A 257 -18.37 -2.98 7.78
C SER A 257 -17.64 -4.32 7.68
N ASN A 258 -16.36 -4.32 7.30
CA ASN A 258 -15.57 -5.54 7.22
C ASN A 258 -15.33 -6.15 8.61
N VAL A 259 -15.01 -5.33 9.62
CA VAL A 259 -14.89 -5.81 11.02
C VAL A 259 -16.19 -6.45 11.49
N TYR A 260 -17.31 -5.74 11.32
CA TYR A 260 -18.62 -6.24 11.74
C TYR A 260 -19.03 -7.55 11.03
N ARG A 261 -18.76 -7.64 9.72
CA ARG A 261 -19.05 -8.86 8.96
C ARG A 261 -18.23 -10.04 9.47
N ALA A 262 -16.93 -9.86 9.72
CA ALA A 262 -16.09 -10.92 10.26
C ALA A 262 -16.55 -11.37 11.64
N GLU A 263 -16.88 -10.43 12.55
CA GLU A 263 -17.44 -10.77 13.88
C GLU A 263 -18.76 -11.54 13.79
N ARG A 264 -19.64 -11.18 12.82
CA ARG A 264 -20.94 -11.83 12.64
C ARG A 264 -20.82 -13.20 12.01
N GLU A 265 -19.91 -13.40 11.07
CA GLU A 265 -19.68 -14.71 10.45
C GLU A 265 -19.19 -15.72 11.49
N LEU A 266 -18.28 -15.32 12.37
CA LEU A 266 -17.88 -16.13 13.53
C LEU A 266 -19.08 -16.51 14.43
N SER A 267 -20.00 -15.56 14.68
CA SER A 267 -21.18 -15.80 15.50
C SER A 267 -22.18 -16.75 14.86
N LEU A 268 -22.31 -16.72 13.53
CA LEU A 268 -23.25 -17.54 12.77
C LEU A 268 -22.75 -18.97 12.56
N CYS A 269 -21.45 -19.16 12.47
CA CYS A 269 -20.83 -20.50 12.29
C CYS A 269 -20.81 -21.33 13.59
N GLY A 270 -21.19 -20.74 14.72
CA GLY A 270 -21.14 -21.38 16.04
C GLY A 270 -19.72 -21.61 16.55
N PRO A 271 -19.55 -22.17 17.77
CA PRO A 271 -18.23 -22.45 18.29
C PRO A 271 -17.54 -23.48 17.40
N GLN A 272 -16.47 -23.08 16.77
CA GLN A 272 -15.60 -24.01 16.05
C GLN A 272 -14.98 -24.96 17.06
N ARG A 273 -15.18 -26.25 16.84
CA ARG A 273 -14.67 -27.32 17.71
C ARG A 273 -13.21 -27.58 17.44
#